data_de389f898f890f4d3f0ce872add4ed99
#
_entry.id   de389f898f890f4d3f0ce872add4ed99
#
_cell.length_a   1.000
_cell.length_b   1.000
_cell.length_c   1.000
_cell.angle_alpha   90.00
_cell.angle_beta   90.00
_cell.angle_gamma   90.00
#
_symmetry.space_group_name_H-M   'P 1'
#
loop_
_entity.id
_entity.type
_entity.pdbx_description
1 polymer ?
#
loop_
_entity_poly.entity_id
_entity_poly.type
_entity_poly.pdbx_seq_one_letter_code
_entity_poly.pdbx_strand_id
1 'polypeptide(L)'
;MSKPICYLVLATPRSGSTLLGQGLQASGLAGDPKEFFGHKMPFWMERWRTPALPAYAARLSQVRATPNGVFGAKLLYRQLLHLESLARQEPELAELSLPEILDRLFPNLHLVWVTREDKVRQAISWFKARQTGVWGQDQGQSAPKLGRAWRLGDEPLEPGGLAFDYDGIAALVRQAKTEDAAIDQFFATSGIEPFRVVYEEFAPRYEETILALLRWLGVTPPLDLILPNPRTVKLADDRTDEWVARFHELHAAGAPG
;
A
#
# COMPACT_ATOMS: atom_id res chain seq x y z
N MET A 1 -8.82 14.91 -26.10
CA MET A 1 -8.28 14.75 -24.77
C MET A 1 -8.11 13.25 -24.51
N SER A 2 -6.94 12.78 -24.12
CA SER A 2 -6.74 11.39 -23.73
C SER A 2 -7.62 11.08 -22.51
N LYS A 3 -8.16 9.84 -22.43
CA LYS A 3 -8.89 9.40 -21.23
C LYS A 3 -7.96 9.47 -20.03
N PRO A 4 -8.43 9.89 -18.85
CA PRO A 4 -7.63 9.86 -17.63
C PRO A 4 -7.16 8.42 -17.35
N ILE A 5 -5.95 8.27 -16.83
CA ILE A 5 -5.39 6.99 -16.40
C ILE A 5 -5.57 6.91 -14.90
N CYS A 6 -6.23 5.86 -14.44
CA CYS A 6 -6.34 5.56 -13.03
C CYS A 6 -5.52 4.30 -12.71
N TYR A 7 -4.80 4.30 -11.58
CA TYR A 7 -4.19 3.07 -11.09
C TYR A 7 -4.34 2.91 -9.58
N LEU A 8 -4.46 1.66 -9.14
CA LEU A 8 -4.51 1.31 -7.73
C LEU A 8 -3.34 0.39 -7.38
N VAL A 9 -2.62 0.75 -6.33
CA VAL A 9 -1.54 -0.06 -5.75
C VAL A 9 -2.13 -0.93 -4.66
N LEU A 10 -2.36 -2.21 -4.94
CA LEU A 10 -2.78 -3.21 -3.97
C LEU A 10 -1.57 -3.75 -3.22
N ALA A 11 -1.66 -3.83 -1.90
CA ALA A 11 -0.52 -4.21 -1.07
C ALA A 11 -0.97 -4.71 0.31
N THR A 12 -0.06 -5.37 0.99
CA THR A 12 -0.14 -5.61 2.43
C THR A 12 0.74 -4.61 3.20
N PRO A 13 0.51 -4.35 4.49
CA PRO A 13 1.37 -3.46 5.27
C PRO A 13 2.84 -3.88 5.21
N ARG A 14 3.74 -2.90 5.10
CA ARG A 14 5.21 -3.09 5.10
C ARG A 14 5.77 -3.88 3.92
N SER A 15 5.03 -4.01 2.82
CA SER A 15 5.49 -4.68 1.59
C SER A 15 6.37 -3.80 0.68
N GLY A 16 6.60 -2.52 1.01
CA GLY A 16 7.35 -1.58 0.16
C GLY A 16 6.48 -0.62 -0.66
N SER A 17 5.15 -0.72 -0.54
CA SER A 17 4.20 0.14 -1.28
C SER A 17 4.39 1.64 -1.02
N THR A 18 4.92 2.03 0.14
CA THR A 18 5.25 3.44 0.42
C THR A 18 6.47 3.89 -0.38
N LEU A 19 7.48 3.04 -0.52
CA LEU A 19 8.67 3.31 -1.33
C LEU A 19 8.27 3.51 -2.81
N LEU A 20 7.42 2.61 -3.34
CA LEU A 20 6.88 2.72 -4.69
C LEU A 20 6.11 4.04 -4.87
N GLY A 21 5.21 4.35 -3.92
CA GLY A 21 4.42 5.59 -3.97
C GLY A 21 5.27 6.85 -3.97
N GLN A 22 6.37 6.87 -3.21
CA GLN A 22 7.32 7.99 -3.19
C GLN A 22 8.04 8.16 -4.53
N GLY A 23 8.43 7.07 -5.18
CA GLY A 23 9.04 7.11 -6.51
C GLY A 23 8.10 7.65 -7.57
N LEU A 24 6.86 7.17 -7.58
CA LEU A 24 5.83 7.65 -8.49
C LEU A 24 5.52 9.13 -8.27
N GLN A 25 5.39 9.55 -7.01
CA GLN A 25 5.21 10.97 -6.66
C GLN A 25 6.40 11.82 -7.11
N ALA A 26 7.62 11.35 -6.88
CA ALA A 26 8.85 12.07 -7.23
C ALA A 26 9.01 12.25 -8.74
N SER A 27 8.47 11.34 -9.55
CA SER A 27 8.44 11.48 -11.00
C SER A 27 7.64 12.70 -11.49
N GLY A 28 6.66 13.17 -10.71
CA GLY A 28 5.71 14.20 -11.11
C GLY A 28 4.70 13.77 -12.19
N LEU A 29 4.76 12.51 -12.64
CA LEU A 29 4.02 12.03 -13.80
C LEU A 29 2.88 11.06 -13.46
N ALA A 30 2.87 10.50 -12.25
CA ALA A 30 1.94 9.44 -11.86
C ALA A 30 1.10 9.77 -10.60
N GLY A 31 0.96 11.02 -10.24
CA GLY A 31 0.22 11.42 -9.06
C GLY A 31 0.99 11.17 -7.75
N ASP A 32 0.26 11.14 -6.66
CA ASP A 32 0.77 10.90 -5.31
C ASP A 32 -0.08 9.79 -4.68
N PRO A 33 0.22 8.50 -4.96
CA PRO A 33 -0.61 7.39 -4.53
C PRO A 33 -0.53 7.18 -3.02
N LYS A 34 -1.53 7.71 -2.32
CA LYS A 34 -1.72 7.59 -0.87
C LYS A 34 -2.94 6.74 -0.54
N GLU A 35 -3.09 6.44 0.75
CA GLU A 35 -4.22 5.71 1.30
C GLU A 35 -5.43 6.64 1.48
N PHE A 36 -6.19 6.85 0.40
CA PHE A 36 -7.34 7.76 0.39
C PHE A 36 -8.63 7.11 0.91
N PHE A 37 -8.69 5.77 0.94
CA PHE A 37 -9.84 4.97 1.36
C PHE A 37 -9.71 4.44 2.79
N GLY A 38 -8.91 5.12 3.61
CA GLY A 38 -8.71 4.84 5.03
C GLY A 38 -9.46 5.80 5.94
N HIS A 39 -9.00 5.91 7.18
CA HIS A 39 -9.64 6.68 8.25
C HIS A 39 -9.92 8.18 7.94
N LYS A 40 -9.24 8.77 6.97
CA LYS A 40 -9.47 10.17 6.55
C LYS A 40 -10.56 10.32 5.49
N MET A 41 -11.07 9.23 4.94
CA MET A 41 -12.08 9.25 3.89
C MET A 41 -13.35 10.01 4.33
N PRO A 42 -13.97 9.78 5.51
CA PRO A 42 -15.16 10.51 5.94
C PRO A 42 -14.96 12.03 5.99
N PHE A 43 -13.79 12.47 6.49
CA PHE A 43 -13.45 13.90 6.52
C PHE A 43 -13.42 14.52 5.10
N TRP A 44 -12.85 13.83 4.13
CA TRP A 44 -12.80 14.34 2.75
C TRP A 44 -14.15 14.28 2.07
N MET A 45 -14.96 13.24 2.32
CA MET A 45 -16.33 13.13 1.80
C MET A 45 -17.18 14.31 2.27
N GLU A 46 -17.14 14.65 3.56
CA GLU A 46 -17.82 15.81 4.13
C GLU A 46 -17.31 17.11 3.50
N ARG A 47 -15.99 17.32 3.49
CA ARG A 47 -15.37 18.54 2.97
C ARG A 47 -15.68 18.79 1.51
N TRP A 48 -15.75 17.74 0.70
CA TRP A 48 -16.05 17.84 -0.73
C TRP A 48 -17.54 17.71 -1.05
N ARG A 49 -18.38 17.49 -0.04
CA ARG A 49 -19.81 17.25 -0.19
C ARG A 49 -20.10 16.09 -1.17
N THR A 50 -19.39 15.01 -1.02
CA THR A 50 -19.53 13.79 -1.80
C THR A 50 -20.00 12.65 -0.90
N PRO A 51 -21.30 12.56 -0.56
CA PRO A 51 -21.80 11.58 0.41
C PRO A 51 -21.78 10.14 -0.12
N ALA A 52 -21.81 9.97 -1.44
CA ALA A 52 -21.77 8.66 -2.11
C ALA A 52 -20.33 8.29 -2.51
N LEU A 53 -20.00 7.00 -2.44
CA LEU A 53 -18.69 6.48 -2.80
C LEU A 53 -18.29 6.80 -4.25
N PRO A 54 -19.16 6.64 -5.27
CA PRO A 54 -18.81 7.00 -6.65
C PRO A 54 -18.46 8.49 -6.82
N ALA A 55 -19.23 9.38 -6.17
CA ALA A 55 -18.98 10.81 -6.20
C ALA A 55 -17.64 11.17 -5.54
N TYR A 56 -17.31 10.50 -4.42
CA TYR A 56 -16.00 10.65 -3.76
C TYR A 56 -14.85 10.19 -4.65
N ALA A 57 -14.94 8.99 -5.24
CA ALA A 57 -13.91 8.44 -6.12
C ALA A 57 -13.66 9.34 -7.35
N ALA A 58 -14.74 9.82 -7.99
CA ALA A 58 -14.65 10.74 -9.12
C ALA A 58 -14.00 12.08 -8.71
N ARG A 59 -14.40 12.66 -7.58
CA ARG A 59 -13.80 13.90 -7.08
C ARG A 59 -12.34 13.74 -6.71
N LEU A 60 -12.00 12.63 -6.06
CA LEU A 60 -10.64 12.29 -5.68
C LEU A 60 -9.74 12.19 -6.92
N SER A 61 -10.18 11.45 -7.94
CA SER A 61 -9.45 11.29 -9.20
C SER A 61 -9.18 12.63 -9.89
N GLN A 62 -10.16 13.56 -9.88
CA GLN A 62 -10.00 14.88 -10.46
C GLN A 62 -8.98 15.74 -9.70
N VAL A 63 -9.08 15.80 -8.36
CA VAL A 63 -8.26 16.72 -7.56
C VAL A 63 -6.86 16.20 -7.26
N ARG A 64 -6.59 14.92 -7.50
CA ARG A 64 -5.31 14.26 -7.24
C ARG A 64 -4.58 13.81 -8.49
N ALA A 65 -5.18 13.96 -9.67
CA ALA A 65 -4.49 13.70 -10.93
C ALA A 65 -3.35 14.70 -11.15
N THR A 66 -2.31 14.24 -11.80
CA THR A 66 -1.26 15.09 -12.37
C THR A 66 -1.78 15.83 -13.62
N PRO A 67 -1.10 16.88 -14.09
CA PRO A 67 -1.50 17.63 -15.29
C PRO A 67 -1.65 16.78 -16.56
N ASN A 68 -0.93 15.65 -16.65
CA ASN A 68 -1.06 14.67 -17.75
C ASN A 68 -2.25 13.71 -17.56
N GLY A 69 -3.10 13.91 -16.54
CA GLY A 69 -4.33 13.15 -16.32
C GLY A 69 -4.15 11.80 -15.64
N VAL A 70 -3.02 11.56 -14.96
CA VAL A 70 -2.77 10.31 -14.22
C VAL A 70 -3.14 10.46 -12.75
N PHE A 71 -4.00 9.59 -12.27
CA PHE A 71 -4.38 9.46 -10.86
C PHE A 71 -3.94 8.12 -10.30
N GLY A 72 -3.33 8.12 -9.11
CA GLY A 72 -2.98 6.91 -8.37
C GLY A 72 -3.45 6.92 -6.93
N ALA A 73 -3.88 5.76 -6.45
CA ALA A 73 -4.17 5.54 -5.03
C ALA A 73 -3.54 4.22 -4.54
N LYS A 74 -3.28 4.16 -3.24
CA LYS A 74 -2.83 2.93 -2.57
C LYS A 74 -3.96 2.39 -1.71
N LEU A 75 -4.20 1.09 -1.87
CA LEU A 75 -5.15 0.30 -1.09
C LEU A 75 -4.40 -0.84 -0.40
N LEU A 76 -4.31 -0.83 0.91
CA LEU A 76 -3.96 -2.02 1.66
C LEU A 76 -5.12 -3.01 1.59
N TYR A 77 -4.86 -4.31 1.69
CA TYR A 77 -5.88 -5.36 1.54
C TYR A 77 -7.15 -5.07 2.35
N ARG A 78 -7.02 -4.69 3.62
CA ARG A 78 -8.18 -4.34 4.45
C ARG A 78 -8.94 -3.10 3.99
N GLN A 79 -8.25 -2.16 3.34
CA GLN A 79 -8.90 -0.99 2.74
C GLN A 79 -9.64 -1.37 1.46
N LEU A 80 -9.15 -2.37 0.71
CA LEU A 80 -9.86 -2.93 -0.43
C LEU A 80 -11.17 -3.59 0.03
N LEU A 81 -11.15 -4.41 1.08
CA LEU A 81 -12.35 -5.01 1.66
C LEU A 81 -13.32 -3.95 2.19
N HIS A 82 -12.81 -2.91 2.82
CA HIS A 82 -13.64 -1.81 3.31
C HIS A 82 -14.29 -1.04 2.15
N LEU A 83 -13.53 -0.75 1.09
CA LEU A 83 -14.07 -0.11 -0.12
C LEU A 83 -15.18 -0.97 -0.74
N GLU A 84 -14.97 -2.28 -0.85
CA GLU A 84 -15.99 -3.21 -1.32
C GLU A 84 -17.24 -3.18 -0.44
N SER A 85 -17.07 -3.22 0.89
CA SER A 85 -18.20 -3.14 1.85
C SER A 85 -19.00 -1.83 1.71
N LEU A 86 -18.33 -0.71 1.44
CA LEU A 86 -19.00 0.57 1.16
C LEU A 86 -19.71 0.55 -0.20
N ALA A 87 -19.09 -0.03 -1.22
CA ALA A 87 -19.69 -0.15 -2.54
C ALA A 87 -20.97 -0.99 -2.52
N ARG A 88 -21.03 -2.05 -1.69
CA ARG A 88 -22.24 -2.85 -1.49
C ARG A 88 -23.43 -2.06 -0.92
N GLN A 89 -23.20 -0.89 -0.33
CA GLN A 89 -24.25 -0.01 0.19
C GLN A 89 -24.78 0.96 -0.88
N GLU A 90 -24.10 1.08 -2.01
CA GLU A 90 -24.53 1.89 -3.14
C GLU A 90 -25.41 1.04 -4.07
N PRO A 91 -26.68 1.41 -4.34
CA PRO A 91 -27.61 0.58 -5.13
C PRO A 91 -27.08 0.21 -6.51
N GLU A 92 -26.33 1.09 -7.14
CA GLU A 92 -25.75 0.89 -8.49
C GLU A 92 -24.52 -0.01 -8.52
N LEU A 93 -23.93 -0.33 -7.36
CA LEU A 93 -22.73 -1.16 -7.21
C LEU A 93 -22.98 -2.46 -6.45
N ALA A 94 -24.13 -2.59 -5.79
CA ALA A 94 -24.41 -3.66 -4.83
C ALA A 94 -24.27 -5.08 -5.42
N GLU A 95 -24.69 -5.27 -6.66
CA GLU A 95 -24.70 -6.59 -7.34
C GLU A 95 -23.44 -6.83 -8.21
N LEU A 96 -22.56 -5.83 -8.33
CA LEU A 96 -21.37 -5.95 -9.18
C LEU A 96 -20.28 -6.78 -8.48
N SER A 97 -19.48 -7.51 -9.24
CA SER A 97 -18.25 -8.12 -8.74
C SER A 97 -17.23 -7.06 -8.35
N LEU A 98 -16.26 -7.41 -7.49
CA LEU A 98 -15.22 -6.47 -7.07
C LEU A 98 -14.43 -5.85 -8.26
N PRO A 99 -14.02 -6.60 -9.30
CA PRO A 99 -13.41 -5.99 -10.49
C PRO A 99 -14.31 -4.95 -11.17
N GLU A 100 -15.61 -5.24 -11.32
CA GLU A 100 -16.58 -4.32 -11.93
C GLU A 100 -16.78 -3.07 -11.06
N ILE A 101 -16.84 -3.22 -9.73
CA ILE A 101 -16.87 -2.09 -8.80
C ILE A 101 -15.66 -1.18 -9.00
N LEU A 102 -14.47 -1.76 -9.06
CA LEU A 102 -13.23 -1.00 -9.23
C LEU A 102 -13.19 -0.27 -10.57
N ASP A 103 -13.58 -0.92 -11.67
CA ASP A 103 -13.67 -0.30 -13.00
C ASP A 103 -14.71 0.82 -13.06
N ARG A 104 -15.84 0.64 -12.38
CA ARG A 104 -16.90 1.65 -12.28
C ARG A 104 -16.46 2.88 -11.51
N LEU A 105 -15.69 2.69 -10.42
CA LEU A 105 -15.17 3.78 -9.60
C LEU A 105 -13.98 4.50 -10.25
N PHE A 106 -13.17 3.78 -11.02
CA PHE A 106 -11.90 4.26 -11.59
C PHE A 106 -11.82 3.91 -13.09
N PRO A 107 -12.39 4.72 -13.98
CA PRO A 107 -12.36 4.44 -15.39
C PRO A 107 -10.92 4.33 -15.94
N ASN A 108 -10.69 3.40 -16.88
CA ASN A 108 -9.36 3.08 -17.40
C ASN A 108 -8.37 2.67 -16.31
N LEU A 109 -8.80 1.75 -15.45
CA LEU A 109 -8.07 1.29 -14.28
C LEU A 109 -6.93 0.35 -14.64
N HIS A 110 -5.79 0.59 -14.03
CA HIS A 110 -4.63 -0.29 -14.01
C HIS A 110 -4.36 -0.75 -12.58
N LEU A 111 -4.04 -2.03 -12.38
CA LEU A 111 -3.78 -2.57 -11.05
C LEU A 111 -2.29 -2.90 -10.91
N VAL A 112 -1.70 -2.41 -9.82
CA VAL A 112 -0.31 -2.69 -9.42
C VAL A 112 -0.37 -3.51 -8.15
N TRP A 113 0.37 -4.62 -8.09
CA TRP A 113 0.46 -5.45 -6.90
C TRP A 113 1.85 -5.40 -6.30
N VAL A 114 1.96 -4.88 -5.07
CA VAL A 114 3.22 -4.83 -4.34
C VAL A 114 3.22 -5.91 -3.26
N THR A 115 4.13 -6.85 -3.40
CA THR A 115 4.34 -7.96 -2.45
C THR A 115 5.76 -7.95 -1.89
N ARG A 116 5.98 -8.71 -0.83
CA ARG A 116 7.28 -8.93 -0.21
C ARG A 116 7.45 -10.41 0.10
N GLU A 117 8.57 -11.02 -0.32
CA GLU A 117 8.81 -12.45 -0.13
C GLU A 117 9.18 -12.76 1.32
N ASP A 118 10.08 -11.99 1.93
CA ASP A 118 10.48 -12.16 3.33
C ASP A 118 9.35 -11.71 4.28
N LYS A 119 8.42 -12.62 4.55
CA LYS A 119 7.26 -12.38 5.43
C LYS A 119 7.66 -12.21 6.89
N VAL A 120 8.75 -12.79 7.33
CA VAL A 120 9.26 -12.63 8.70
C VAL A 120 9.77 -11.21 8.89
N ARG A 121 10.61 -10.73 7.99
CA ARG A 121 11.12 -9.36 8.01
C ARG A 121 10.00 -8.33 7.82
N GLN A 122 9.01 -8.64 6.99
CA GLN A 122 7.80 -7.82 6.81
C GLN A 122 7.01 -7.71 8.13
N ALA A 123 6.74 -8.84 8.78
CA ALA A 123 5.99 -8.91 10.03
C ALA A 123 6.71 -8.19 11.17
N ILE A 124 8.03 -8.37 11.31
CA ILE A 124 8.85 -7.66 12.31
C ILE A 124 8.77 -6.14 12.08
N SER A 125 8.90 -5.68 10.84
CA SER A 125 8.73 -4.26 10.50
C SER A 125 7.33 -3.74 10.85
N TRP A 126 6.30 -4.57 10.66
CA TRP A 126 4.92 -4.24 11.01
C TRP A 126 4.73 -4.21 12.53
N PHE A 127 5.25 -5.21 13.23
CA PHE A 127 5.18 -5.31 14.67
C PHE A 127 5.87 -4.11 15.36
N LYS A 128 7.08 -3.75 14.92
CA LYS A 128 7.79 -2.54 15.37
C LYS A 128 6.97 -1.27 15.13
N ALA A 129 6.35 -1.15 13.96
CA ALA A 129 5.51 0.01 13.64
C ALA A 129 4.27 0.11 14.55
N ARG A 130 3.68 -1.02 14.95
CA ARG A 130 2.56 -1.06 15.91
C ARG A 130 2.98 -0.66 17.31
N GLN A 131 4.15 -1.12 17.77
CA GLN A 131 4.68 -0.77 19.11
C GLN A 131 5.07 0.71 19.21
N THR A 132 5.67 1.26 18.17
CA THR A 132 6.22 2.62 18.20
C THR A 132 5.28 3.69 17.67
N GLY A 133 4.22 3.31 16.96
CA GLY A 133 3.40 4.23 16.18
C GLY A 133 4.13 4.83 14.96
N VAL A 134 5.38 4.44 14.69
CA VAL A 134 6.21 4.97 13.60
C VAL A 134 6.04 4.11 12.35
N TRP A 135 5.26 4.60 11.40
CA TRP A 135 4.94 3.88 10.15
C TRP A 135 5.85 4.23 8.97
N GLY A 136 6.67 5.27 9.10
CA GLY A 136 7.66 5.68 8.11
C GLY A 136 8.48 6.83 8.61
N GLN A 137 9.71 6.94 8.14
CA GLN A 137 10.57 8.11 8.32
C GLN A 137 10.94 8.62 6.94
N ASP A 138 10.73 9.91 6.70
CA ASP A 138 11.26 10.59 5.52
C ASP A 138 12.63 11.18 5.88
N GLN A 139 13.62 11.00 5.00
CA GLN A 139 14.89 11.70 5.13
C GLN A 139 14.63 13.21 5.12
N GLY A 140 15.05 13.91 6.16
CA GLY A 140 14.88 15.36 6.30
C GLY A 140 13.70 15.84 7.14
N GLN A 141 12.87 14.95 7.69
CA GLN A 141 11.89 15.31 8.72
C GLN A 141 12.44 15.00 10.11
N SER A 142 12.49 16.01 10.96
CA SER A 142 12.98 15.90 12.34
C SER A 142 12.08 15.11 13.29
N ALA A 143 10.87 14.75 12.87
CA ALA A 143 9.95 13.97 13.65
C ALA A 143 9.47 12.73 12.87
N PRO A 144 9.40 11.55 13.53
CA PRO A 144 8.80 10.38 12.92
C PRO A 144 7.34 10.68 12.57
N LYS A 145 6.86 10.18 11.43
CA LYS A 145 5.41 10.19 11.15
C LYS A 145 4.76 9.27 12.17
N LEU A 146 4.33 9.84 13.28
CA LEU A 146 3.41 9.21 14.21
C LEU A 146 2.09 9.02 13.46
N GLY A 147 1.94 7.87 12.82
CA GLY A 147 0.63 7.41 12.40
C GLY A 147 -0.13 7.12 13.69
N ARG A 148 -1.26 7.79 13.93
CA ARG A 148 -2.22 7.23 14.89
C ARG A 148 -2.45 5.80 14.46
N ALA A 149 -2.42 4.87 15.42
CA ALA A 149 -2.58 3.43 15.26
C ALA A 149 -3.96 2.98 14.67
N TRP A 150 -4.61 3.82 13.92
CA TRP A 150 -5.92 3.68 13.33
C TRP A 150 -5.83 3.29 11.85
N ARG A 151 -5.13 2.22 11.56
CA ARG A 151 -5.40 1.49 10.33
C ARG A 151 -6.49 0.48 10.69
N LEU A 152 -7.54 0.42 9.87
CA LEU A 152 -8.66 -0.51 10.04
C LEU A 152 -8.18 -1.88 10.57
N GLY A 153 -8.52 -2.18 11.82
CA GLY A 153 -8.22 -3.45 12.46
C GLY A 153 -6.86 -3.58 13.17
N ASP A 154 -6.02 -2.53 13.20
CA ASP A 154 -4.80 -2.55 14.02
C ASP A 154 -5.05 -1.83 15.35
N GLU A 155 -5.27 -2.57 16.44
CA GLU A 155 -5.26 -1.99 17.77
C GLU A 155 -3.83 -1.58 18.16
N PRO A 156 -3.65 -0.39 18.79
CA PRO A 156 -2.36 0.00 19.32
C PRO A 156 -1.93 -1.01 20.39
N LEU A 157 -0.67 -1.42 20.33
CA LEU A 157 -0.06 -2.08 21.48
C LEU A 157 0.17 -1.03 22.57
N GLU A 158 0.00 -1.43 23.84
CA GLU A 158 0.23 -0.54 24.98
C GLU A 158 1.60 0.14 24.88
N PRO A 159 1.72 1.42 25.32
CA PRO A 159 2.98 2.15 25.28
C PRO A 159 4.03 1.46 26.12
N GLY A 160 4.88 0.69 25.47
CA GLY A 160 6.05 0.04 26.04
C GLY A 160 7.23 0.20 25.08
N GLY A 161 8.46 0.10 25.58
CA GLY A 161 9.63 0.08 24.70
C GLY A 161 9.54 -1.06 23.67
N LEU A 162 10.35 -0.97 22.60
CA LEU A 162 10.47 -2.06 21.62
C LEU A 162 10.84 -3.38 22.30
N ALA A 163 9.90 -4.33 22.33
CA ALA A 163 10.07 -5.65 22.89
C ALA A 163 9.79 -6.72 21.84
N PHE A 164 10.63 -7.75 21.80
CA PHE A 164 10.42 -8.92 20.95
C PHE A 164 9.27 -9.77 21.52
N ASP A 165 8.32 -10.13 20.68
CA ASP A 165 7.23 -11.04 20.98
C ASP A 165 7.06 -12.01 19.81
N TYR A 166 7.39 -13.29 20.05
CA TYR A 166 7.34 -14.33 19.04
C TYR A 166 5.90 -14.52 18.53
N ASP A 167 4.93 -14.64 19.41
CA ASP A 167 3.53 -14.93 19.04
C ASP A 167 2.90 -13.79 18.26
N GLY A 168 3.16 -12.55 18.70
CA GLY A 168 2.73 -11.36 17.98
C GLY A 168 3.33 -11.25 16.59
N ILE A 169 4.62 -11.58 16.44
CA ILE A 169 5.28 -11.59 15.12
C ILE A 169 4.74 -12.73 14.26
N ALA A 170 4.59 -13.95 14.83
CA ALA A 170 4.06 -15.12 14.10
C ALA A 170 2.64 -14.88 13.62
N ALA A 171 1.79 -14.23 14.41
CA ALA A 171 0.45 -13.82 13.99
C ALA A 171 0.48 -12.87 12.78
N LEU A 172 1.41 -11.89 12.77
CA LEU A 172 1.57 -10.97 11.64
C LEU A 172 2.16 -11.65 10.40
N VAL A 173 3.03 -12.66 10.57
CA VAL A 173 3.52 -13.49 9.45
C VAL A 173 2.34 -14.22 8.79
N ARG A 174 1.49 -14.87 9.59
CA ARG A 174 0.29 -15.56 9.09
C ARG A 174 -0.65 -14.58 8.39
N GLN A 175 -0.91 -13.43 9.01
CA GLN A 175 -1.76 -12.39 8.43
C GLN A 175 -1.21 -11.88 7.10
N ALA A 176 0.07 -11.54 7.02
CA ALA A 176 0.69 -11.07 5.79
C ALA A 176 0.60 -12.11 4.66
N LYS A 177 0.81 -13.40 4.98
CA LYS A 177 0.66 -14.50 4.02
C LYS A 177 -0.79 -14.64 3.55
N THR A 178 -1.76 -14.60 4.45
CA THR A 178 -3.18 -14.74 4.13
C THR A 178 -3.68 -13.58 3.27
N GLU A 179 -3.34 -12.34 3.66
CA GLU A 179 -3.74 -11.15 2.89
C GLU A 179 -3.09 -11.12 1.50
N ASP A 180 -1.83 -11.53 1.38
CA ASP A 180 -1.13 -11.61 0.10
C ASP A 180 -1.72 -12.70 -0.81
N ALA A 181 -2.02 -13.87 -0.24
CA ALA A 181 -2.69 -14.96 -0.95
C ALA A 181 -4.09 -14.56 -1.44
N ALA A 182 -4.82 -13.76 -0.66
CA ALA A 182 -6.13 -13.26 -1.07
C ALA A 182 -6.04 -12.26 -2.23
N ILE A 183 -4.99 -11.41 -2.26
CA ILE A 183 -4.72 -10.53 -3.41
C ILE A 183 -4.35 -11.36 -4.64
N ASP A 184 -3.49 -12.38 -4.49
CA ASP A 184 -3.14 -13.30 -5.59
C ASP A 184 -4.38 -14.00 -6.16
N GLN A 185 -5.23 -14.53 -5.27
CA GLN A 185 -6.49 -15.17 -5.65
C GLN A 185 -7.44 -14.20 -6.38
N PHE A 186 -7.51 -12.94 -5.94
CA PHE A 186 -8.27 -11.91 -6.64
C PHE A 186 -7.82 -11.75 -8.10
N PHE A 187 -6.51 -11.67 -8.35
CA PHE A 187 -5.99 -11.57 -9.71
C PHE A 187 -6.23 -12.86 -10.51
N ALA A 188 -5.99 -14.03 -9.90
CA ALA A 188 -6.22 -15.31 -10.56
C ALA A 188 -7.68 -15.52 -10.99
N THR A 189 -8.64 -15.09 -10.16
CA THR A 189 -10.08 -15.26 -10.45
C THR A 189 -10.67 -14.19 -11.34
N SER A 190 -10.14 -12.96 -11.29
CA SER A 190 -10.61 -11.85 -12.14
C SER A 190 -10.04 -11.90 -13.56
N GLY A 191 -8.97 -12.65 -13.80
CA GLY A 191 -8.25 -12.63 -15.07
C GLY A 191 -7.51 -11.31 -15.35
N ILE A 192 -7.39 -10.44 -14.34
CA ILE A 192 -6.65 -9.18 -14.47
C ILE A 192 -5.17 -9.45 -14.23
N GLU A 193 -4.33 -9.05 -15.17
CA GLU A 193 -2.87 -9.13 -15.02
C GLU A 193 -2.32 -7.83 -14.44
N PRO A 194 -1.84 -7.82 -13.17
CA PRO A 194 -1.31 -6.63 -12.55
C PRO A 194 0.15 -6.36 -12.96
N PHE A 195 0.60 -5.11 -12.84
CA PHE A 195 2.03 -4.85 -12.76
C PHE A 195 2.53 -5.32 -11.38
N ARG A 196 3.24 -6.45 -11.35
CA ARG A 196 3.73 -7.04 -10.09
C ARG A 196 5.06 -6.44 -9.69
N VAL A 197 5.16 -6.02 -8.42
CA VAL A 197 6.37 -5.47 -7.80
C VAL A 197 6.72 -6.30 -6.58
N VAL A 198 7.82 -7.04 -6.65
CA VAL A 198 8.39 -7.77 -5.52
C VAL A 198 9.43 -6.88 -4.84
N TYR A 199 9.26 -6.62 -3.54
CA TYR A 199 10.09 -5.68 -2.80
C TYR A 199 11.59 -5.98 -2.89
N GLU A 200 11.97 -7.23 -2.80
CA GLU A 200 13.35 -7.70 -2.83
C GLU A 200 14.03 -7.43 -4.18
N GLU A 201 13.27 -7.44 -5.27
CA GLU A 201 13.73 -7.08 -6.61
C GLU A 201 13.67 -5.58 -6.87
N PHE A 202 12.62 -4.94 -6.35
CA PHE A 202 12.37 -3.53 -6.54
C PHE A 202 13.37 -2.63 -5.81
N ALA A 203 13.65 -2.92 -4.53
CA ALA A 203 14.48 -2.04 -3.70
C ALA A 203 15.88 -1.78 -4.28
N PRO A 204 16.62 -2.80 -4.81
CA PRO A 204 17.90 -2.58 -5.46
C PRO A 204 17.80 -1.96 -6.87
N ARG A 205 16.65 -2.11 -7.55
CA ARG A 205 16.38 -1.59 -8.91
C ARG A 205 15.31 -0.50 -8.90
N TYR A 206 15.36 0.37 -7.90
CA TYR A 206 14.32 1.36 -7.61
C TYR A 206 13.93 2.20 -8.83
N GLU A 207 14.89 2.87 -9.45
CA GLU A 207 14.66 3.77 -10.58
C GLU A 207 14.15 3.00 -11.81
N GLU A 208 14.78 1.87 -12.13
CA GLU A 208 14.38 1.00 -13.24
C GLU A 208 12.92 0.57 -13.12
N THR A 209 12.50 0.14 -11.92
CA THR A 209 11.13 -0.31 -11.67
C THR A 209 10.12 0.84 -11.79
N ILE A 210 10.45 2.03 -11.28
CA ILE A 210 9.57 3.21 -11.42
C ILE A 210 9.41 3.57 -12.89
N LEU A 211 10.50 3.61 -13.66
CA LEU A 211 10.45 3.92 -15.09
C LEU A 211 9.67 2.86 -15.90
N ALA A 212 9.84 1.58 -15.55
CA ALA A 212 9.08 0.48 -16.16
C ALA A 212 7.57 0.62 -15.89
N LEU A 213 7.20 0.92 -14.63
CA LEU A 213 5.80 1.14 -14.26
C LEU A 213 5.19 2.35 -14.98
N LEU A 214 5.91 3.48 -15.10
CA LEU A 214 5.44 4.64 -15.85
C LEU A 214 5.14 4.25 -17.31
N ARG A 215 6.05 3.53 -17.98
CA ARG A 215 5.84 3.08 -19.36
C ARG A 215 4.66 2.12 -19.47
N TRP A 216 4.51 1.21 -18.52
CA TRP A 216 3.37 0.28 -18.48
C TRP A 216 2.04 1.00 -18.31
N LEU A 217 1.99 2.11 -17.56
CA LEU A 217 0.83 2.99 -17.46
C LEU A 217 0.59 3.82 -18.73
N GLY A 218 1.42 3.66 -19.78
CA GLY A 218 1.33 4.48 -21.01
C GLY A 218 1.89 5.90 -20.85
N VAL A 219 2.64 6.16 -19.77
CA VAL A 219 3.31 7.43 -19.51
C VAL A 219 4.74 7.35 -20.01
N THR A 220 5.10 8.22 -20.96
CA THR A 220 6.49 8.31 -21.43
C THR A 220 7.30 9.25 -20.54
N PRO A 221 8.25 8.73 -19.74
CA PRO A 221 9.10 9.60 -18.94
C PRO A 221 10.09 10.36 -19.83
N PRO A 222 10.40 11.64 -19.52
CA PRO A 222 11.49 12.36 -20.17
C PRO A 222 12.82 11.61 -20.06
N LEU A 223 13.68 11.75 -21.07
CA LEU A 223 14.99 11.07 -21.08
C LEU A 223 15.93 11.54 -19.98
N ASP A 224 15.74 12.77 -19.50
CA ASP A 224 16.50 13.43 -18.44
C ASP A 224 15.79 13.35 -17.08
N LEU A 225 14.74 12.52 -16.94
CA LEU A 225 14.09 12.32 -15.66
C LEU A 225 15.06 11.68 -14.67
N ILE A 226 15.41 12.44 -13.64
CA ILE A 226 16.19 11.94 -12.51
C ILE A 226 15.27 11.73 -11.33
N LEU A 227 15.18 10.49 -10.87
CA LEU A 227 14.47 10.18 -9.64
C LEU A 227 15.40 10.42 -8.44
N PRO A 228 14.97 11.19 -7.45
CA PRO A 228 15.77 11.35 -6.23
C PRO A 228 15.91 10.01 -5.51
N ASN A 229 16.98 9.84 -4.78
CA ASN A 229 17.13 8.70 -3.89
C ASN A 229 15.90 8.57 -2.98
N PRO A 230 15.47 7.34 -2.68
CA PRO A 230 14.31 7.13 -1.82
C PRO A 230 14.43 7.91 -0.52
N ARG A 231 13.40 8.72 -0.21
CA ARG A 231 13.35 9.47 1.05
C ARG A 231 13.07 8.56 2.26
N THR A 232 12.63 7.35 2.00
CA THR A 232 12.33 6.38 3.07
C THR A 232 13.63 5.79 3.58
N VAL A 233 14.00 6.12 4.81
CA VAL A 233 15.07 5.42 5.51
C VAL A 233 14.67 3.96 5.67
N LYS A 234 15.57 3.04 5.31
CA LYS A 234 15.39 1.63 5.59
C LYS A 234 15.26 1.48 7.11
N LEU A 235 14.05 1.13 7.58
CA LEU A 235 13.79 0.92 9.01
C LEU A 235 14.37 -0.42 9.53
N ALA A 236 15.02 -1.19 8.64
CA ALA A 236 15.78 -2.36 9.02
C ALA A 236 17.10 -1.89 9.64
N ASP A 237 17.25 -2.11 10.92
CA ASP A 237 18.40 -1.87 11.77
C ASP A 237 18.94 -3.20 12.28
N ASP A 238 20.07 -3.18 12.98
CA ASP A 238 20.70 -4.37 13.57
C ASP A 238 19.71 -5.15 14.46
N ARG A 239 18.80 -4.46 15.14
CA ARG A 239 17.73 -5.07 15.93
C ARG A 239 16.73 -5.84 15.08
N THR A 240 16.47 -5.41 13.84
CA THR A 240 15.61 -6.17 12.93
C THR A 240 16.27 -7.50 12.56
N ASP A 241 17.58 -7.49 12.30
CA ASP A 241 18.33 -8.70 11.96
C ASP A 241 18.43 -9.66 13.16
N GLU A 242 18.65 -9.13 14.37
CA GLU A 242 18.58 -9.89 15.63
C GLU A 242 17.21 -10.57 15.81
N TRP A 243 16.12 -9.82 15.60
CA TRP A 243 14.77 -10.37 15.77
C TRP A 243 14.41 -11.42 14.71
N VAL A 244 14.90 -11.28 13.49
CA VAL A 244 14.75 -12.29 12.44
C VAL A 244 15.44 -13.57 12.83
N ALA A 245 16.72 -13.51 13.28
CA ALA A 245 17.47 -14.67 13.74
C ALA A 245 16.75 -15.37 14.90
N ARG A 246 16.39 -14.61 15.92
CA ARG A 246 15.66 -15.11 17.09
C ARG A 246 14.31 -15.75 16.74
N PHE A 247 13.58 -15.15 15.80
CA PHE A 247 12.31 -15.72 15.33
C PHE A 247 12.52 -17.09 14.70
N HIS A 248 13.52 -17.24 13.84
CA HIS A 248 13.82 -18.52 13.18
C HIS A 248 14.30 -19.59 14.18
N GLU A 249 15.11 -19.22 15.17
CA GLU A 249 15.56 -20.14 16.23
C GLU A 249 14.36 -20.71 17.02
N LEU A 250 13.47 -19.83 17.49
CA LEU A 250 12.29 -20.25 18.23
C LEU A 250 11.31 -21.06 17.37
N HIS A 251 11.14 -20.68 16.11
CA HIS A 251 10.28 -21.42 15.17
C HIS A 251 10.81 -22.83 14.90
N ALA A 252 12.13 -23.00 14.74
CA ALA A 252 12.77 -24.30 14.58
C ALA A 252 12.72 -25.15 15.84
N ALA A 253 12.73 -24.53 17.03
CA ALA A 253 12.58 -25.20 18.31
C ALA A 253 11.14 -25.67 18.63
N GLY A 254 10.18 -25.44 17.73
CA GLY A 254 8.79 -25.87 17.88
C GLY A 254 7.98 -24.97 18.82
N ALA A 255 8.35 -23.72 18.98
CA ALA A 255 7.50 -22.75 19.68
C ALA A 255 6.11 -22.73 19.02
N PRO A 256 5.02 -22.85 19.80
CA PRO A 256 3.67 -22.82 19.24
C PRO A 256 3.45 -21.48 18.55
N GLY A 257 2.98 -21.53 17.32
CA GLY A 257 2.67 -20.36 16.50
C GLY A 257 1.21 -19.95 16.56
#